data_fbb336af6670babd2aa8d6020c4fa13c
#
_entry.id   fbb336af6670babd2aa8d6020c4fa13c
#
_cell.length_a   1.000
_cell.length_b   1.000
_cell.length_c   1.000
_cell.angle_alpha   90.00
_cell.angle_beta   90.00
_cell.angle_gamma   90.00
#
_symmetry.space_group_name_H-M   'P 1'
#
loop_
_entity.id
_entity.type
_entity.pdbx_description
1 polymer ?
#
loop_
_entity_poly.entity_id
_entity_poly.type
_entity_poly.pdbx_seq_one_letter_code
_entity_poly.pdbx_strand_id
1 'polypeptide(L)'
;MKHLLIISAVFFLTSCGSTYFYTSLSSPDYDMAQNEDGDFIAENDSVLVAYWFNGKDAPLFINVYNKTETPLYVDWSRSSLIIGDEATTYKGMVVDMADDYGYGEELSFIPPGARTTFNAMPFTWLSYENIGKKQYKNGKMPDKDGMMHRVDIAKFDEMDTPMRFSSYITMYKNPDKPFTAEHNFYISKIIKSAGLTPKNATDNFFKRGDVFYLEKENKGKYVAGDILLGTAIAGLVVVGIVWGDNDSSGDEYYEEY
;
A
#
# COMPACT_ATOMS: atom_id res chain seq x y z
N MET A 1 -12.85 53.21 -40.51
CA MET A 1 -13.02 51.75 -40.57
C MET A 1 -12.18 51.16 -39.49
N LYS A 2 -12.82 50.79 -38.36
CA LYS A 2 -12.12 50.24 -37.18
C LYS A 2 -12.12 48.72 -37.29
N HIS A 3 -10.94 48.13 -37.46
CA HIS A 3 -10.77 46.69 -37.45
C HIS A 3 -10.86 46.20 -36.00
N LEU A 4 -11.97 45.52 -35.68
CA LEU A 4 -12.19 44.86 -34.42
C LEU A 4 -11.42 43.50 -34.45
N LEU A 5 -10.24 43.47 -33.85
CA LEU A 5 -9.46 42.26 -33.65
C LEU A 5 -10.15 41.48 -32.52
N ILE A 6 -10.93 40.46 -32.90
CA ILE A 6 -11.45 39.47 -31.98
C ILE A 6 -10.30 38.51 -31.65
N ILE A 7 -9.61 38.74 -30.54
CA ILE A 7 -8.67 37.77 -29.97
C ILE A 7 -9.53 36.68 -29.32
N SER A 8 -9.75 35.62 -30.07
CA SER A 8 -10.30 34.38 -29.55
C SER A 8 -9.25 33.78 -28.60
N ALA A 9 -9.39 34.05 -27.30
CA ALA A 9 -8.63 33.37 -26.25
C ALA A 9 -9.15 31.95 -26.19
N VAL A 10 -8.52 31.04 -26.93
CA VAL A 10 -8.72 29.60 -26.76
C VAL A 10 -8.09 29.25 -25.43
N PHE A 11 -8.90 29.22 -24.40
CA PHE A 11 -8.54 28.59 -23.13
C PHE A 11 -8.34 27.09 -23.40
N PHE A 12 -7.11 26.69 -23.64
CA PHE A 12 -6.73 25.29 -23.50
C PHE A 12 -6.93 24.93 -22.02
N LEU A 13 -8.10 24.43 -21.71
CA LEU A 13 -8.31 23.70 -20.46
C LEU A 13 -7.42 22.46 -20.58
N THR A 14 -6.20 22.58 -20.09
CA THR A 14 -5.38 21.43 -19.81
C THR A 14 -6.10 20.66 -18.70
N SER A 15 -6.92 19.71 -19.11
CA SER A 15 -7.53 18.76 -18.21
C SER A 15 -6.38 18.01 -17.52
N CYS A 16 -6.04 18.45 -16.31
CA CYS A 16 -5.23 17.66 -15.38
C CYS A 16 -6.07 16.44 -15.02
N GLY A 17 -5.99 15.39 -15.83
CA GLY A 17 -6.63 14.10 -15.54
C GLY A 17 -5.65 13.22 -14.79
N SER A 18 -6.16 12.42 -13.86
CA SER A 18 -5.39 11.36 -13.23
C SER A 18 -5.52 10.06 -14.00
N THR A 19 -4.49 9.22 -13.93
CA THR A 19 -4.56 7.81 -14.34
C THR A 19 -4.56 6.95 -13.09
N TYR A 20 -5.52 6.05 -13.00
CA TYR A 20 -5.66 5.11 -11.89
C TYR A 20 -5.17 3.74 -12.28
N PHE A 21 -4.45 3.09 -11.36
CA PHE A 21 -3.96 1.73 -11.49
C PHE A 21 -4.61 0.89 -10.40
N TYR A 22 -5.61 0.13 -10.76
CA TYR A 22 -6.25 -0.83 -9.85
C TYR A 22 -5.47 -2.13 -9.89
N THR A 23 -5.02 -2.56 -8.73
CA THR A 23 -4.15 -3.73 -8.59
C THR A 23 -4.87 -4.78 -7.77
N SER A 24 -4.98 -5.99 -8.33
CA SER A 24 -5.49 -7.14 -7.59
C SER A 24 -4.35 -8.02 -7.13
N LEU A 25 -4.45 -8.48 -5.90
CA LEU A 25 -3.54 -9.44 -5.30
C LEU A 25 -4.08 -10.86 -5.42
N SER A 26 -3.19 -11.83 -5.28
CA SER A 26 -3.50 -13.24 -5.06
C SER A 26 -2.46 -13.82 -4.12
N SER A 27 -2.76 -14.96 -3.50
CA SER A 27 -1.81 -15.71 -2.68
C SER A 27 -1.48 -17.03 -3.35
N PRO A 28 -0.21 -17.48 -3.32
CA PRO A 28 0.19 -18.81 -3.72
C PRO A 28 -0.02 -19.85 -2.61
N ASP A 29 -0.31 -19.42 -1.37
CA ASP A 29 -0.42 -20.29 -0.23
C ASP A 29 -1.70 -21.14 -0.31
N TYR A 30 -1.56 -22.45 -0.23
CA TYR A 30 -2.67 -23.40 -0.39
C TYR A 30 -3.66 -23.40 0.78
N ASP A 31 -3.23 -22.92 1.96
CA ASP A 31 -4.01 -22.80 3.19
C ASP A 31 -4.66 -21.42 3.36
N MET A 32 -4.45 -20.53 2.38
CA MET A 32 -5.06 -19.21 2.37
C MET A 32 -6.32 -19.20 1.50
N ALA A 33 -7.48 -19.07 2.15
CA ALA A 33 -8.74 -18.88 1.47
C ALA A 33 -8.99 -17.39 1.16
N GLN A 34 -9.85 -17.13 0.18
CA GLN A 34 -10.36 -15.80 -0.09
C GLN A 34 -11.88 -15.80 0.10
N ASN A 35 -12.40 -14.86 0.89
CA ASN A 35 -13.84 -14.72 1.09
C ASN A 35 -14.52 -13.97 -0.08
N GLU A 36 -15.85 -13.82 -0.02
CA GLU A 36 -16.63 -13.12 -1.06
C GLU A 36 -16.24 -11.65 -1.19
N ASP A 37 -15.82 -11.01 -0.09
CA ASP A 37 -15.34 -9.63 -0.05
C ASP A 37 -13.89 -9.47 -0.55
N GLY A 38 -13.23 -10.58 -0.87
CA GLY A 38 -11.86 -10.58 -1.38
C GLY A 38 -10.79 -10.54 -0.30
N ASP A 39 -11.13 -10.63 0.98
CA ASP A 39 -10.15 -10.70 2.05
C ASP A 39 -9.46 -12.08 2.05
N PHE A 40 -8.18 -12.08 2.33
CA PHE A 40 -7.38 -13.29 2.48
C PHE A 40 -7.47 -13.81 3.90
N ILE A 41 -7.77 -15.08 4.08
CA ILE A 41 -7.99 -15.72 5.38
C ILE A 41 -7.12 -16.97 5.49
N ALA A 42 -6.22 -16.96 6.46
CA ALA A 42 -5.48 -18.14 6.88
C ALA A 42 -5.95 -18.54 8.28
N GLU A 43 -6.35 -19.78 8.45
CA GLU A 43 -6.95 -20.28 9.67
C GLU A 43 -6.35 -21.62 10.08
N ASN A 44 -6.04 -21.74 11.38
CA ASN A 44 -5.66 -23.00 12.01
C ASN A 44 -6.41 -23.19 13.33
N ASP A 45 -6.07 -24.21 14.11
CA ASP A 45 -6.73 -24.52 15.38
C ASP A 45 -6.55 -23.42 16.46
N SER A 46 -5.57 -22.55 16.30
CA SER A 46 -5.21 -21.55 17.33
C SER A 46 -5.59 -20.13 16.96
N VAL A 47 -5.44 -19.79 15.70
CA VAL A 47 -5.63 -18.42 15.22
C VAL A 47 -6.30 -18.39 13.84
N LEU A 48 -7.01 -17.29 13.60
CA LEU A 48 -7.38 -16.87 12.25
C LEU A 48 -6.67 -15.55 11.98
N VAL A 49 -5.96 -15.47 10.86
CA VAL A 49 -5.34 -14.23 10.39
C VAL A 49 -6.03 -13.84 9.09
N ALA A 50 -6.55 -12.62 9.04
CA ALA A 50 -7.16 -12.06 7.84
C ALA A 50 -6.40 -10.83 7.37
N TYR A 51 -6.32 -10.68 6.04
CA TYR A 51 -5.66 -9.55 5.39
C TYR A 51 -6.59 -8.89 4.40
N TRP A 52 -6.57 -7.55 4.34
CA TRP A 52 -7.18 -6.80 3.26
C TRP A 52 -6.35 -5.57 2.92
N PHE A 53 -6.44 -5.13 1.67
CA PHE A 53 -5.58 -4.11 1.08
C PHE A 53 -6.38 -3.00 0.40
N ASN A 54 -7.69 -2.98 0.54
CA ASN A 54 -8.55 -2.09 -0.21
C ASN A 54 -8.34 -0.63 0.18
N GLY A 55 -8.14 0.21 -0.82
CA GLY A 55 -7.95 1.64 -0.62
C GLY A 55 -6.92 2.26 -1.56
N LYS A 56 -6.61 3.52 -1.29
CA LYS A 56 -5.57 4.25 -1.99
C LYS A 56 -4.19 3.87 -1.42
N ASP A 57 -3.21 3.74 -2.33
CA ASP A 57 -1.79 3.54 -2.01
C ASP A 57 -1.49 2.21 -1.26
N ALA A 58 -2.35 1.19 -1.44
CA ALA A 58 -2.18 -0.15 -0.87
C ALA A 58 -2.08 -0.17 0.67
N PRO A 59 -3.11 0.23 1.41
CA PRO A 59 -3.12 0.05 2.86
C PRO A 59 -3.12 -1.44 3.20
N LEU A 60 -2.38 -1.82 4.22
CA LEU A 60 -2.35 -3.20 4.70
C LEU A 60 -3.07 -3.27 6.05
N PHE A 61 -4.13 -4.04 6.10
CA PHE A 61 -4.82 -4.38 7.33
C PHE A 61 -4.59 -5.84 7.67
N ILE A 62 -4.27 -6.10 8.94
CA ILE A 62 -4.05 -7.44 9.48
C ILE A 62 -4.96 -7.60 10.67
N ASN A 63 -5.88 -8.57 10.61
CA ASN A 63 -6.73 -8.95 11.73
C ASN A 63 -6.29 -10.30 12.26
N VAL A 64 -6.05 -10.37 13.56
CA VAL A 64 -5.70 -11.63 14.26
C VAL A 64 -6.80 -11.95 15.26
N TYR A 65 -7.44 -13.08 15.10
CA TYR A 65 -8.46 -13.62 16.01
C TYR A 65 -7.89 -14.80 16.80
N ASN A 66 -7.98 -14.71 18.12
CA ASN A 66 -7.56 -15.76 19.03
C ASN A 66 -8.69 -16.80 19.20
N LYS A 67 -8.51 -17.99 18.65
CA LYS A 67 -9.46 -19.12 18.76
C LYS A 67 -9.29 -19.94 20.03
N THR A 68 -8.27 -19.65 20.83
CA THR A 68 -7.91 -20.47 21.99
C THR A 68 -8.53 -19.97 23.29
N GLU A 69 -8.54 -20.82 24.30
CA GLU A 69 -8.99 -20.50 25.67
C GLU A 69 -7.94 -19.72 26.49
N THR A 70 -6.76 -19.46 25.93
CA THR A 70 -5.68 -18.73 26.60
C THR A 70 -5.37 -17.44 25.85
N PRO A 71 -4.85 -16.40 26.52
CA PRO A 71 -4.43 -15.18 25.84
C PRO A 71 -3.38 -15.44 24.77
N LEU A 72 -3.46 -14.65 23.71
CA LEU A 72 -2.52 -14.60 22.59
C LEU A 72 -1.87 -13.21 22.57
N TYR A 73 -0.59 -13.15 22.23
CA TYR A 73 0.16 -11.93 22.03
C TYR A 73 0.68 -11.89 20.60
N VAL A 74 0.54 -10.74 19.95
CA VAL A 74 1.17 -10.44 18.64
C VAL A 74 2.30 -9.45 18.87
N ASP A 75 3.50 -9.80 18.42
CA ASP A 75 4.69 -8.96 18.55
C ASP A 75 4.98 -8.25 17.21
N TRP A 76 4.56 -7.03 17.10
CA TRP A 76 4.73 -6.24 15.87
C TRP A 76 6.17 -5.79 15.66
N SER A 77 7.01 -5.77 16.71
CA SER A 77 8.44 -5.46 16.61
C SER A 77 9.25 -6.61 16.01
N ARG A 78 8.73 -7.84 16.13
CA ARG A 78 9.31 -9.06 15.53
C ARG A 78 8.50 -9.56 14.33
N SER A 79 7.53 -8.79 13.90
CA SER A 79 6.71 -9.05 12.72
C SER A 79 7.12 -8.09 11.60
N SER A 80 7.06 -8.52 10.35
CA SER A 80 7.55 -7.72 9.24
C SER A 80 6.80 -7.98 7.95
N LEU A 81 6.78 -6.94 7.12
CA LEU A 81 6.49 -7.04 5.70
C LEU A 81 7.81 -7.25 4.96
N ILE A 82 7.87 -8.26 4.09
CA ILE A 82 9.05 -8.62 3.32
C ILE A 82 8.74 -8.38 1.85
N ILE A 83 9.52 -7.52 1.18
CA ILE A 83 9.38 -7.24 -0.26
C ILE A 83 10.74 -7.53 -0.92
N GLY A 84 10.77 -8.54 -1.79
CA GLY A 84 12.03 -9.04 -2.33
C GLY A 84 12.90 -9.64 -1.24
N ASP A 85 14.04 -9.01 -0.93
CA ASP A 85 15.00 -9.38 0.11
C ASP A 85 15.02 -8.38 1.30
N GLU A 86 14.15 -7.36 1.26
CA GLU A 86 14.06 -6.34 2.30
C GLU A 86 12.90 -6.62 3.27
N ALA A 87 13.21 -6.68 4.56
CA ALA A 87 12.24 -6.81 5.65
C ALA A 87 12.06 -5.49 6.38
N THR A 88 10.83 -5.01 6.47
CA THR A 88 10.46 -3.82 7.24
C THR A 88 9.56 -4.25 8.40
N THR A 89 9.93 -3.91 9.63
CA THR A 89 9.12 -4.26 10.80
C THR A 89 7.81 -3.51 10.83
N TYR A 90 6.74 -4.17 11.25
CA TYR A 90 5.43 -3.53 11.38
C TYR A 90 5.40 -2.42 12.42
N LYS A 91 6.21 -2.50 13.46
CA LYS A 91 6.37 -1.41 14.44
C LYS A 91 6.67 -0.05 13.79
N GLY A 92 7.49 -0.02 12.72
CA GLY A 92 7.81 1.20 11.98
C GLY A 92 6.76 1.62 10.94
N MET A 93 5.70 0.82 10.76
CA MET A 93 4.67 1.02 9.73
C MET A 93 3.31 1.47 10.29
N VAL A 94 3.21 1.75 11.60
CA VAL A 94 1.94 2.16 12.21
C VAL A 94 1.57 3.57 11.79
N VAL A 95 0.36 3.73 11.23
CA VAL A 95 -0.28 5.04 11.08
C VAL A 95 -1.17 5.26 12.28
N ASP A 96 -0.76 6.13 13.18
CA ASP A 96 -1.67 6.61 14.20
C ASP A 96 -2.63 7.61 13.56
N MET A 97 -3.93 7.29 13.52
CA MET A 97 -4.97 8.15 12.97
C MET A 97 -5.35 9.30 13.93
N ALA A 98 -4.75 9.34 15.10
CA ALA A 98 -4.86 10.45 16.04
C ALA A 98 -3.59 11.31 15.91
N ASP A 99 -3.76 12.62 15.83
CA ASP A 99 -2.71 13.67 15.74
C ASP A 99 -1.71 13.69 16.92
N ASP A 100 -1.50 12.57 17.59
CA ASP A 100 -0.54 12.38 18.65
C ASP A 100 0.48 11.34 18.21
N TYR A 101 1.75 11.66 18.30
CA TYR A 101 2.89 10.78 17.99
C TYR A 101 2.93 9.59 18.98
N GLY A 102 1.91 8.75 18.96
CA GLY A 102 1.86 7.51 19.68
C GLY A 102 2.79 6.51 19.00
N TYR A 103 3.80 6.05 19.70
CA TYR A 103 4.54 4.86 19.29
C TYR A 103 3.54 3.71 19.23
N GLY A 104 3.27 3.17 18.04
CA GLY A 104 2.37 2.03 17.88
C GLY A 104 2.73 0.92 18.86
N GLU A 105 1.72 0.28 19.42
CA GLU A 105 1.93 -0.81 20.39
C GLU A 105 2.86 -1.86 19.80
N GLU A 106 3.98 -2.13 20.48
CA GLU A 106 4.92 -3.16 20.06
C GLU A 106 4.30 -4.55 20.21
N LEU A 107 3.36 -4.67 21.14
CA LEU A 107 2.76 -5.92 21.56
C LEU A 107 1.25 -5.75 21.72
N SER A 108 0.48 -6.51 20.94
CA SER A 108 -0.97 -6.57 21.11
C SER A 108 -1.37 -7.78 21.92
N PHE A 109 -2.10 -7.54 23.02
CA PHE A 109 -2.70 -8.57 23.86
C PHE A 109 -4.10 -8.92 23.32
N ILE A 110 -4.36 -10.20 23.02
CA ILE A 110 -5.63 -10.68 22.50
C ILE A 110 -6.23 -11.71 23.48
N PRO A 111 -7.29 -11.35 24.23
CA PRO A 111 -8.00 -12.30 25.09
C PRO A 111 -8.55 -13.51 24.31
N PRO A 112 -8.92 -14.61 24.99
CA PRO A 112 -9.64 -15.71 24.37
C PRO A 112 -10.92 -15.25 23.63
N GLY A 113 -11.11 -15.72 22.41
CA GLY A 113 -12.26 -15.38 21.57
C GLY A 113 -12.32 -13.92 21.11
N ALA A 114 -11.25 -13.15 21.31
CA ALA A 114 -11.14 -11.75 20.88
C ALA A 114 -10.28 -11.61 19.62
N ARG A 115 -10.27 -10.40 19.04
CA ARG A 115 -9.45 -10.05 17.87
C ARG A 115 -8.78 -8.68 18.04
N THR A 116 -7.68 -8.50 17.35
CA THR A 116 -7.06 -7.19 17.13
C THR A 116 -6.93 -6.91 15.66
N THR A 117 -6.95 -5.64 15.28
CA THR A 117 -6.68 -5.21 13.91
C THR A 117 -5.52 -4.25 13.91
N PHE A 118 -4.51 -4.58 13.13
CA PHE A 118 -3.35 -3.74 12.87
C PHE A 118 -3.54 -3.06 11.51
N ASN A 119 -3.25 -1.77 11.45
CA ASN A 119 -3.26 -0.99 10.21
C ASN A 119 -1.85 -0.49 9.94
N ALA A 120 -1.22 -1.05 8.92
CA ALA A 120 0.09 -0.61 8.49
C ALA A 120 -0.01 0.55 7.51
N MET A 121 1.05 1.38 7.49
CA MET A 121 1.19 2.42 6.47
C MET A 121 1.07 1.82 5.07
N PRO A 122 0.46 2.56 4.13
CA PRO A 122 0.41 2.15 2.74
C PRO A 122 1.81 1.82 2.22
N PHE A 123 1.95 0.67 1.58
CA PHE A 123 3.21 0.34 0.91
C PHE A 123 3.13 0.71 -0.57
N THR A 124 3.81 1.78 -0.95
CA THR A 124 3.80 2.33 -2.32
C THR A 124 5.04 1.95 -3.13
N TRP A 125 5.57 0.75 -2.92
CA TRP A 125 6.82 0.28 -3.51
C TRP A 125 6.67 -0.18 -4.96
N LEU A 126 5.46 -0.17 -5.49
CA LEU A 126 5.19 -0.64 -6.84
C LEU A 126 5.48 0.43 -7.89
N SER A 127 6.50 0.18 -8.70
CA SER A 127 6.75 0.95 -9.91
C SER A 127 6.03 0.33 -11.11
N TYR A 128 4.92 0.91 -11.54
CA TYR A 128 4.21 0.49 -12.76
C TYR A 128 4.99 0.81 -14.05
N GLU A 129 6.06 1.56 -13.96
CA GLU A 129 6.89 1.97 -15.12
C GLU A 129 7.67 0.80 -15.70
N ASN A 130 7.96 -0.20 -14.85
CA ASN A 130 8.65 -1.43 -15.25
C ASN A 130 7.74 -2.42 -16.00
N ILE A 131 6.41 -2.17 -16.04
CA ILE A 131 5.47 -3.03 -16.75
C ILE A 131 5.43 -2.60 -18.21
N GLY A 132 5.96 -3.46 -19.08
CA GLY A 132 6.05 -3.19 -20.51
C GLY A 132 4.66 -2.98 -21.13
N LYS A 133 4.55 -2.02 -22.05
CA LYS A 133 3.28 -1.75 -22.76
C LYS A 133 2.67 -2.97 -23.44
N LYS A 134 3.50 -3.94 -23.82
CA LYS A 134 3.07 -5.19 -24.47
C LYS A 134 2.32 -6.14 -23.53
N GLN A 135 2.47 -6.00 -22.21
CA GLN A 135 1.77 -6.80 -21.21
C GLN A 135 0.30 -6.38 -21.04
N TYR A 136 -0.02 -5.13 -21.42
CA TYR A 136 -1.37 -4.63 -21.36
C TYR A 136 -2.19 -5.01 -22.59
N LYS A 137 -3.40 -5.51 -22.33
CA LYS A 137 -4.44 -5.76 -23.34
C LYS A 137 -5.56 -4.75 -23.17
N ASN A 138 -6.02 -4.19 -24.29
CA ASN A 138 -7.16 -3.27 -24.26
C ASN A 138 -8.43 -4.00 -23.84
N GLY A 139 -9.22 -3.36 -22.96
CA GLY A 139 -10.48 -3.85 -22.46
C GLY A 139 -11.49 -2.72 -22.25
N LYS A 140 -12.67 -3.10 -21.76
CA LYS A 140 -13.70 -2.17 -21.31
C LYS A 140 -14.27 -2.67 -20.00
N MET A 141 -14.53 -1.75 -19.08
CA MET A 141 -15.19 -2.04 -17.80
C MET A 141 -16.33 -1.05 -17.58
N PRO A 142 -17.48 -1.51 -17.04
CA PRO A 142 -18.56 -0.62 -16.67
C PRO A 142 -18.20 0.12 -15.37
N ASP A 143 -18.68 1.33 -15.24
CA ASP A 143 -18.75 2.03 -13.97
C ASP A 143 -20.06 1.67 -13.21
N LYS A 144 -20.28 2.30 -12.07
CA LYS A 144 -21.48 2.10 -11.24
C LYS A 144 -22.80 2.46 -11.95
N ASP A 145 -22.73 3.32 -12.96
CA ASP A 145 -23.87 3.77 -13.74
C ASP A 145 -24.03 2.95 -15.04
N GLY A 146 -23.17 1.94 -15.25
CA GLY A 146 -23.17 1.04 -16.41
C GLY A 146 -22.46 1.63 -17.64
N MET A 147 -21.83 2.81 -17.53
CA MET A 147 -21.06 3.41 -18.62
C MET A 147 -19.75 2.66 -18.82
N MET A 148 -19.46 2.28 -20.08
CA MET A 148 -18.27 1.50 -20.42
C MET A 148 -17.05 2.41 -20.59
N HIS A 149 -16.05 2.21 -19.72
CA HIS A 149 -14.77 2.89 -19.78
C HIS A 149 -13.70 2.02 -20.45
N ARG A 150 -12.83 2.67 -21.22
CA ARG A 150 -11.64 2.01 -21.78
C ARG A 150 -10.63 1.76 -20.68
N VAL A 151 -10.10 0.54 -20.61
CA VAL A 151 -9.09 0.11 -19.64
C VAL A 151 -7.98 -0.65 -20.34
N ASP A 152 -6.78 -0.61 -19.79
CA ASP A 152 -5.66 -1.45 -20.18
C ASP A 152 -5.44 -2.48 -19.05
N ILE A 153 -5.46 -3.77 -19.36
CA ILE A 153 -5.42 -4.87 -18.39
C ILE A 153 -4.15 -5.68 -18.59
N ALA A 154 -3.32 -5.79 -17.56
CA ALA A 154 -2.23 -6.74 -17.46
C ALA A 154 -2.58 -7.83 -16.43
N LYS A 155 -2.27 -9.10 -16.74
CA LYS A 155 -2.47 -10.24 -15.85
C LYS A 155 -1.14 -10.95 -15.68
N PHE A 156 -0.92 -11.44 -14.48
CA PHE A 156 0.30 -12.10 -14.07
C PHE A 156 -0.03 -13.38 -13.32
N ASP A 157 0.81 -14.37 -13.46
CA ASP A 157 0.87 -15.49 -12.53
C ASP A 157 1.98 -15.27 -11.51
N GLU A 158 2.16 -16.21 -10.60
CA GLU A 158 3.17 -16.11 -9.55
C GLU A 158 4.59 -15.97 -10.11
N MET A 159 4.88 -16.56 -11.25
CA MET A 159 6.25 -16.61 -11.81
C MET A 159 6.65 -15.32 -12.51
N ASP A 160 5.71 -14.61 -13.12
CA ASP A 160 5.95 -13.40 -13.93
C ASP A 160 5.40 -12.10 -13.30
N THR A 161 4.94 -12.18 -12.06
CA THR A 161 4.40 -11.01 -11.33
C THR A 161 5.44 -9.89 -11.17
N PRO A 162 5.03 -8.61 -11.30
CA PRO A 162 5.92 -7.50 -11.07
C PRO A 162 6.33 -7.30 -9.60
N MET A 163 5.56 -7.87 -8.65
CA MET A 163 5.88 -7.78 -7.23
C MET A 163 5.32 -8.98 -6.46
N ARG A 164 6.15 -9.49 -5.56
CA ARG A 164 5.81 -10.43 -4.49
C ARG A 164 6.17 -9.83 -3.16
N PHE A 165 5.41 -10.19 -2.15
CA PHE A 165 5.71 -9.81 -0.78
C PHE A 165 5.16 -10.86 0.19
N SER A 166 5.73 -10.88 1.38
CA SER A 166 5.30 -11.79 2.46
C SER A 166 5.00 -10.99 3.72
N SER A 167 3.98 -11.41 4.45
CA SER A 167 3.69 -10.96 5.80
C SER A 167 4.18 -12.01 6.78
N TYR A 168 5.09 -11.64 7.66
CA TYR A 168 5.62 -12.48 8.72
C TYR A 168 5.13 -11.96 10.07
N ILE A 169 4.32 -12.75 10.78
CA ILE A 169 3.72 -12.38 12.05
C ILE A 169 4.23 -13.29 13.15
N THR A 170 4.84 -12.69 14.16
CA THR A 170 5.30 -13.39 15.35
C THR A 170 4.25 -13.30 16.45
N MET A 171 3.86 -14.46 16.97
CA MET A 171 2.84 -14.59 18.00
C MET A 171 3.32 -15.52 19.12
N TYR A 172 2.76 -15.40 20.30
CA TYR A 172 3.02 -16.33 21.39
C TYR A 172 1.85 -16.40 22.39
N LYS A 173 1.62 -17.61 22.90
CA LYS A 173 0.74 -17.88 24.06
C LYS A 173 1.55 -17.85 25.36
N ASN A 174 2.84 -18.13 25.24
CA ASN A 174 3.84 -18.09 26.33
C ASN A 174 5.07 -17.34 25.76
N PRO A 175 5.62 -16.34 26.47
CA PRO A 175 6.80 -15.58 26.03
C PRO A 175 7.99 -16.42 25.58
N ASP A 176 8.17 -17.60 26.17
CA ASP A 176 9.29 -18.48 25.86
C ASP A 176 9.11 -19.35 24.61
N LYS A 177 7.92 -19.34 24.00
CA LYS A 177 7.57 -20.20 22.87
C LYS A 177 6.83 -19.41 21.78
N PRO A 178 7.54 -18.56 21.03
CA PRO A 178 6.95 -17.89 19.88
C PRO A 178 6.61 -18.90 18.77
N PHE A 179 5.59 -18.61 18.02
CA PHE A 179 5.29 -19.23 16.74
C PHE A 179 5.02 -18.15 15.70
N THR A 180 5.16 -18.49 14.45
CA THR A 180 5.06 -17.53 13.36
C THR A 180 4.01 -17.96 12.36
N ALA A 181 3.37 -16.97 11.74
CA ALA A 181 2.58 -17.14 10.54
C ALA A 181 3.25 -16.35 9.41
N GLU A 182 3.54 -17.03 8.31
CA GLU A 182 4.07 -16.40 7.10
C GLU A 182 3.07 -16.61 5.98
N HIS A 183 2.69 -15.52 5.33
CA HIS A 183 1.71 -15.54 4.25
C HIS A 183 2.23 -14.74 3.07
N ASN A 184 2.08 -15.33 1.88
CA ASN A 184 2.69 -14.83 0.66
C ASN A 184 1.64 -14.27 -0.28
N PHE A 185 1.99 -13.18 -0.97
CA PHE A 185 1.12 -12.47 -1.88
C PHE A 185 1.88 -12.08 -3.14
N TYR A 186 1.14 -11.97 -4.24
CA TYR A 186 1.67 -11.44 -5.48
C TYR A 186 0.62 -10.63 -6.23
N ILE A 187 1.07 -9.74 -7.11
CA ILE A 187 0.18 -9.01 -7.99
C ILE A 187 -0.27 -9.92 -9.12
N SER A 188 -1.57 -10.20 -9.18
CA SER A 188 -2.16 -11.06 -10.22
C SER A 188 -2.78 -10.29 -11.37
N LYS A 189 -3.15 -9.01 -11.16
CA LYS A 189 -3.78 -8.19 -12.19
C LYS A 189 -3.57 -6.71 -11.93
N ILE A 190 -3.38 -5.94 -13.01
CA ILE A 190 -3.36 -4.49 -12.98
C ILE A 190 -4.32 -3.98 -14.05
N ILE A 191 -5.19 -3.05 -13.67
CA ILE A 191 -6.12 -2.36 -14.55
C ILE A 191 -5.77 -0.89 -14.53
N LYS A 192 -5.36 -0.36 -15.68
CA LYS A 192 -5.04 1.06 -15.87
C LYS A 192 -6.18 1.75 -16.57
N SER A 193 -6.66 2.88 -16.02
CA SER A 193 -7.70 3.70 -16.62
C SER A 193 -7.57 5.17 -16.24
N ALA A 194 -7.93 6.06 -17.17
CA ALA A 194 -8.13 7.47 -16.88
C ALA A 194 -9.63 7.80 -16.66
N GLY A 195 -10.53 6.97 -17.18
CA GLY A 195 -11.97 7.22 -17.11
C GLY A 195 -12.68 6.50 -15.96
N LEU A 196 -12.16 5.34 -15.55
CA LEU A 196 -12.67 4.62 -14.38
C LEU A 196 -11.94 5.19 -13.15
N THR A 197 -12.63 5.96 -12.36
CA THR A 197 -12.10 6.61 -11.15
C THR A 197 -12.63 5.91 -9.89
N PRO A 198 -12.01 6.09 -8.72
CA PRO A 198 -12.55 5.53 -7.46
C PRO A 198 -13.96 5.98 -7.11
N LYS A 199 -14.39 7.14 -7.64
CA LYS A 199 -15.75 7.68 -7.40
C LYS A 199 -16.82 7.04 -8.27
N ASN A 200 -16.46 6.53 -9.45
CA ASN A 200 -17.41 5.92 -10.39
C ASN A 200 -17.19 4.40 -10.56
N ALA A 201 -16.14 3.83 -10.03
CA ALA A 201 -15.94 2.38 -10.03
C ALA A 201 -17.05 1.66 -9.25
N THR A 202 -17.37 0.43 -9.67
CA THR A 202 -18.39 -0.39 -8.97
C THR A 202 -17.87 -0.86 -7.61
N ASP A 203 -18.72 -0.81 -6.59
CA ASP A 203 -18.39 -1.26 -5.23
C ASP A 203 -17.89 -2.70 -5.20
N ASN A 204 -18.51 -3.59 -5.96
CA ASN A 204 -18.12 -5.01 -6.05
C ASN A 204 -16.71 -5.26 -6.57
N PHE A 205 -16.10 -4.27 -7.23
CA PHE A 205 -14.71 -4.35 -7.66
C PHE A 205 -13.80 -3.53 -6.74
N PHE A 206 -14.22 -2.30 -6.41
CA PHE A 206 -13.37 -1.32 -5.75
C PHE A 206 -13.23 -1.57 -4.24
N LYS A 207 -14.25 -2.16 -3.60
CA LYS A 207 -14.24 -2.43 -2.15
C LYS A 207 -13.73 -3.81 -1.78
N ARG A 208 -13.25 -4.58 -2.75
CA ARG A 208 -12.69 -5.91 -2.46
C ARG A 208 -11.40 -5.80 -1.67
N GLY A 209 -11.23 -6.67 -0.68
CA GLY A 209 -10.05 -6.71 0.17
C GLY A 209 -8.74 -7.01 -0.58
N ASP A 210 -8.83 -7.68 -1.73
CA ASP A 210 -7.68 -7.99 -2.60
C ASP A 210 -7.36 -6.89 -3.61
N VAL A 211 -8.06 -5.74 -3.60
CA VAL A 211 -7.89 -4.67 -4.59
C VAL A 211 -7.52 -3.35 -3.94
N PHE A 212 -6.42 -2.78 -4.37
CA PHE A 212 -6.05 -1.40 -4.06
C PHE A 212 -5.85 -0.57 -5.33
N TYR A 213 -5.68 0.74 -5.18
CA TYR A 213 -5.37 1.59 -6.31
C TYR A 213 -4.28 2.61 -6.02
N LEU A 214 -3.53 2.95 -7.08
CA LEU A 214 -2.63 4.09 -7.11
C LEU A 214 -3.15 5.13 -8.09
N GLU A 215 -2.94 6.39 -7.75
CA GLU A 215 -3.29 7.53 -8.58
C GLU A 215 -2.02 8.21 -9.10
N LYS A 216 -1.91 8.32 -10.42
CA LYS A 216 -0.86 9.09 -11.07
C LYS A 216 -1.46 10.34 -11.71
N GLU A 217 -1.11 11.50 -11.20
CA GLU A 217 -1.48 12.77 -11.82
C GLU A 217 -0.77 12.92 -13.17
N ASN A 218 -1.52 13.18 -14.23
CA ASN A 218 -0.97 13.51 -15.52
C ASN A 218 -0.55 14.98 -15.52
N LYS A 219 0.61 15.29 -14.95
CA LYS A 219 1.22 16.62 -15.09
C LYS A 219 1.49 16.83 -16.58
N GLY A 220 0.89 17.89 -17.16
CA GLY A 220 1.05 18.21 -18.56
C GLY A 220 2.53 18.20 -18.98
N LYS A 221 2.81 18.06 -20.26
CA LYS A 221 4.09 17.75 -20.95
C LYS A 221 5.36 18.51 -20.52
N TYR A 222 5.35 19.27 -19.43
CA TYR A 222 6.46 20.16 -19.06
C TYR A 222 7.26 19.71 -17.81
N VAL A 223 7.00 18.54 -17.27
CA VAL A 223 7.86 17.99 -16.21
C VAL A 223 8.24 16.56 -16.57
N ALA A 224 9.30 16.43 -17.37
CA ALA A 224 10.10 15.23 -17.40
C ALA A 224 10.86 15.19 -16.05
N GLY A 225 10.22 14.63 -15.05
CA GLY A 225 10.80 14.42 -13.73
C GLY A 225 10.24 13.12 -13.21
N ASP A 226 11.10 12.11 -13.18
CA ASP A 226 10.84 10.82 -12.61
C ASP A 226 10.27 10.97 -11.20
N ILE A 227 8.97 10.77 -11.03
CA ILE A 227 8.43 10.56 -9.70
C ILE A 227 8.55 9.06 -9.44
N LEU A 228 9.68 8.70 -8.87
CA LEU A 228 9.88 7.47 -8.11
C LEU A 228 8.91 7.50 -6.92
N LEU A 229 7.70 6.98 -7.09
CA LEU A 229 6.74 6.77 -6.02
C LEU A 229 7.14 5.57 -5.13
N GLY A 230 8.40 5.36 -4.90
CA GLY A 230 8.92 4.29 -4.06
C GLY A 230 10.08 4.72 -3.18
N THR A 231 10.70 5.85 -3.50
CA THR A 231 11.92 6.27 -2.77
C THR A 231 11.68 7.37 -1.73
N ALA A 232 10.48 7.93 -1.66
CA ALA A 232 10.25 9.07 -0.76
C ALA A 232 10.26 8.68 0.73
N ILE A 233 9.86 7.46 1.09
CA ILE A 233 9.84 7.06 2.51
C ILE A 233 11.21 6.52 2.93
N ALA A 234 11.87 5.69 2.12
CA ALA A 234 13.23 5.25 2.41
C ALA A 234 14.24 6.43 2.32
N GLY A 235 14.04 7.36 1.39
CA GLY A 235 14.87 8.56 1.25
C GLY A 235 14.72 9.56 2.38
N LEU A 236 13.56 9.69 3.01
CA LEU A 236 13.36 10.58 4.16
C LEU A 236 14.05 10.06 5.43
N VAL A 237 14.11 8.74 5.61
CA VAL A 237 14.85 8.16 6.74
C VAL A 237 16.37 8.29 6.54
N VAL A 238 16.86 8.15 5.31
CA VAL A 238 18.30 8.28 5.02
C VAL A 238 18.76 9.75 4.98
N VAL A 239 17.93 10.67 4.47
CA VAL A 239 18.27 12.11 4.44
C VAL A 239 18.20 12.72 5.83
N GLY A 240 17.29 12.27 6.71
CA GLY A 240 17.24 12.71 8.12
C GLY A 240 18.47 12.31 8.92
N ILE A 241 19.18 11.24 8.55
CA ILE A 241 20.40 10.78 9.22
C ILE A 241 21.65 11.50 8.68
N VAL A 242 21.64 11.95 7.41
CA VAL A 242 22.83 12.58 6.78
C VAL A 242 22.87 14.11 6.97
N TRP A 243 21.74 14.74 7.33
CA TRP A 243 21.70 16.22 7.52
C TRP A 243 21.64 16.66 9.00
N GLY A 244 21.77 15.70 9.93
CA GLY A 244 21.79 15.97 11.37
C GLY A 244 23.17 16.21 11.97
N ASP A 245 24.27 16.04 11.22
CA ASP A 245 25.64 16.12 11.74
C ASP A 245 26.55 17.05 10.91
N ASN A 246 26.17 18.30 10.69
CA ASN A 246 27.10 19.33 10.27
C ASN A 246 26.60 20.73 10.59
N ASP A 247 26.56 21.06 11.87
CA ASP A 247 26.71 22.45 12.34
C ASP A 247 27.23 22.44 13.77
N SER A 248 28.54 22.26 13.90
CA SER A 248 29.30 22.74 15.04
C SER A 248 30.63 23.31 14.52
N SER A 249 30.57 24.49 13.95
CA SER A 249 31.71 25.37 13.83
C SER A 249 31.53 26.56 14.76
N GLY A 250 32.27 26.55 15.84
CA GLY A 250 33.05 27.62 16.39
C GLY A 250 32.35 28.95 16.64
N ASP A 251 32.24 29.27 17.90
CA ASP A 251 32.64 30.61 18.32
C ASP A 251 33.23 30.54 19.74
N GLU A 252 34.52 30.80 19.79
CA GLU A 252 35.29 31.17 20.97
C GLU A 252 34.67 32.43 21.58
N TYR A 253 34.37 32.44 22.88
CA TYR A 253 34.46 33.63 23.70
C TYR A 253 35.22 33.33 24.97
N TYR A 254 36.42 33.94 25.03
CA TYR A 254 37.16 34.21 26.26
C TYR A 254 36.31 35.14 27.14
N GLU A 255 36.22 34.86 28.44
CA GLU A 255 36.29 35.87 29.48
C GLU A 255 36.74 35.30 30.82
N GLU A 256 37.75 35.96 31.36
CA GLU A 256 38.34 35.84 32.67
C GLU A 256 37.31 36.09 33.81
N TYR A 257 37.39 35.31 34.86
CA TYR A 257 37.71 35.68 36.25
C TYR A 257 37.68 34.42 37.11
#